data_8f20e37d8a02614838efb2aa5a70e86b
#
_entry.id   8f20e37d8a02614838efb2aa5a70e86b
#
_cell.length_a   1.000
_cell.length_b   1.000
_cell.length_c   1.000
_cell.angle_alpha   90.00
_cell.angle_beta   90.00
_cell.angle_gamma   90.00
#
_symmetry.space_group_name_H-M   'P 1'
#
loop_
_entity.id
_entity.type
_entity.pdbx_description
1 polymer ?
#
loop_
_entity_poly.entity_id
_entity_poly.type
_entity_poly.pdbx_seq_one_letter_code
_entity_poly.pdbx_strand_id
1 'polypeptide(L)'
;MIETIASRAWEGERLNKEEALVLWEKADFYTLATLAHHRRLALHPQSIVTYVIDRNINYTNICISGCRFCAFFRSPGAEGGFVLSQGELADKIEETLSLGGTQILLQGGMHPDLGLRFYEDMLRFIKEHFPIHIHAFSPPEIVHLASRENLEIEEVLCRLRQSGLDSIPGGGAEILVDEVRSKLSPKKCSSSEWLVVMESAHTLGMKTTATMMFGHVETLEQRLEHLLALRELQDRTAGFTAFIPWTFQPDNTALKTKPATAMDYLRTLAMSRLVLDNIRNLQVSWVTMGSGVAQVALQFGANDFGSTMIEENVVAAAGVRYRLSVEQIRKIIVDAGYEPRQRNTFYELVAMQVNNHEGHKGHEGNLRS
;
A
#
# COMPACT_ATOMS: atom_id res chain seq x y z
N MET A 1 -25.17 23.92 -8.60
CA MET A 1 -24.77 23.03 -7.49
C MET A 1 -23.43 22.31 -7.76
N ILE A 2 -23.30 21.49 -8.82
CA ILE A 2 -22.02 20.80 -9.10
C ILE A 2 -20.87 21.78 -9.40
N GLU A 3 -21.12 22.83 -10.18
CA GLU A 3 -20.11 23.87 -10.49
C GLU A 3 -19.59 24.57 -9.23
N THR A 4 -20.49 24.86 -8.28
CA THR A 4 -20.13 25.46 -7.00
C THR A 4 -19.24 24.54 -6.18
N ILE A 5 -19.57 23.23 -6.13
CA ILE A 5 -18.76 22.22 -5.43
C ILE A 5 -17.39 22.08 -6.12
N ALA A 6 -17.36 22.04 -7.45
CA ALA A 6 -16.12 21.96 -8.21
C ALA A 6 -15.22 23.19 -8.00
N SER A 7 -15.79 24.41 -7.92
CA SER A 7 -15.05 25.63 -7.60
C SER A 7 -14.42 25.57 -6.21
N ARG A 8 -15.17 25.14 -5.20
CA ARG A 8 -14.64 24.96 -3.84
C ARG A 8 -13.53 23.91 -3.78
N ALA A 9 -13.71 22.78 -4.48
CA ALA A 9 -12.68 21.75 -4.58
C ALA A 9 -11.41 22.27 -5.28
N TRP A 10 -11.55 23.14 -6.30
CA TRP A 10 -10.45 23.81 -6.98
C TRP A 10 -9.67 24.75 -6.03
N GLU A 11 -10.37 25.50 -5.20
CA GLU A 11 -9.77 26.37 -4.19
C GLU A 11 -9.14 25.60 -3.01
N GLY A 12 -9.29 24.28 -2.99
CA GLY A 12 -8.75 23.41 -1.97
C GLY A 12 -9.56 23.36 -0.69
N GLU A 13 -10.81 23.82 -0.75
CA GLU A 13 -11.73 23.72 0.38
C GLU A 13 -12.11 22.27 0.66
N ARG A 14 -12.27 21.95 1.94
CA ARG A 14 -12.68 20.62 2.38
C ARG A 14 -14.13 20.34 2.00
N LEU A 15 -14.34 19.23 1.28
CA LEU A 15 -15.68 18.76 0.93
C LEU A 15 -16.30 18.00 2.11
N ASN A 16 -17.59 18.25 2.38
CA ASN A 16 -18.39 17.42 3.27
C ASN A 16 -18.86 16.12 2.55
N LYS A 17 -19.55 15.22 3.27
CA LYS A 17 -19.99 13.93 2.72
C LYS A 17 -20.92 14.11 1.52
N GLU A 18 -21.92 14.98 1.63
CA GLU A 18 -22.93 15.22 0.61
C GLU A 18 -22.31 15.82 -0.65
N GLU A 19 -21.44 16.80 -0.49
CA GLU A 19 -20.72 17.46 -1.60
C GLU A 19 -19.80 16.48 -2.33
N ALA A 20 -19.03 15.68 -1.58
CA ALA A 20 -18.16 14.68 -2.14
C ALA A 20 -18.94 13.61 -2.91
N LEU A 21 -20.08 13.15 -2.39
CA LEU A 21 -20.94 12.19 -3.08
C LEU A 21 -21.52 12.77 -4.37
N VAL A 22 -22.05 13.99 -4.33
CA VAL A 22 -22.56 14.69 -5.53
C VAL A 22 -21.48 14.84 -6.59
N LEU A 23 -20.26 15.23 -6.19
CA LEU A 23 -19.14 15.38 -7.11
C LEU A 23 -18.75 14.03 -7.72
N TRP A 24 -18.67 12.99 -6.91
CA TRP A 24 -18.31 11.64 -7.37
C TRP A 24 -19.31 11.05 -8.36
N GLU A 25 -20.61 11.22 -8.09
CA GLU A 25 -21.68 10.68 -8.94
C GLU A 25 -21.87 11.48 -10.24
N LYS A 26 -21.80 12.81 -10.15
CA LYS A 26 -22.31 13.70 -11.22
C LYS A 26 -21.21 14.40 -12.03
N ALA A 27 -19.99 14.54 -11.49
CA ALA A 27 -18.91 15.14 -12.27
C ALA A 27 -18.50 14.21 -13.43
N ASP A 28 -18.24 14.79 -14.58
CA ASP A 28 -17.64 14.07 -15.68
C ASP A 28 -16.20 13.66 -15.37
N PHE A 29 -15.67 12.77 -16.17
CA PHE A 29 -14.36 12.17 -15.97
C PHE A 29 -13.22 13.20 -16.01
N TYR A 30 -13.29 14.16 -16.93
CA TYR A 30 -12.24 15.17 -17.09
C TYR A 30 -12.28 16.22 -16.00
N THR A 31 -13.44 16.59 -15.53
CA THR A 31 -13.61 17.47 -14.37
C THR A 31 -12.94 16.87 -13.14
N LEU A 32 -13.19 15.58 -12.83
CA LEU A 32 -12.53 14.93 -11.71
C LEU A 32 -11.00 14.86 -11.87
N ALA A 33 -10.52 14.52 -13.07
CA ALA A 33 -9.10 14.51 -13.36
C ALA A 33 -8.45 15.88 -13.12
N THR A 34 -9.06 16.92 -13.65
CA THR A 34 -8.56 18.31 -13.56
C THR A 34 -8.48 18.77 -12.10
N LEU A 35 -9.53 18.56 -11.32
CA LEU A 35 -9.57 18.92 -9.89
C LEU A 35 -8.52 18.17 -9.08
N ALA A 36 -8.43 16.85 -9.27
CA ALA A 36 -7.48 16.01 -8.56
C ALA A 36 -6.02 16.33 -8.94
N HIS A 37 -5.78 16.59 -10.23
CA HIS A 37 -4.46 17.00 -10.70
C HIS A 37 -4.06 18.37 -10.16
N HIS A 38 -4.96 19.34 -10.17
CA HIS A 38 -4.74 20.65 -9.55
C HIS A 38 -4.38 20.52 -8.08
N ARG A 39 -5.13 19.70 -7.32
CA ARG A 39 -4.83 19.44 -5.90
C ARG A 39 -3.46 18.77 -5.72
N ARG A 40 -3.09 17.82 -6.61
CA ARG A 40 -1.75 17.21 -6.61
C ARG A 40 -0.66 18.26 -6.78
N LEU A 41 -0.80 19.17 -7.75
CA LEU A 41 0.20 20.23 -7.99
C LEU A 41 0.34 21.18 -6.79
N ALA A 42 -0.75 21.48 -6.10
CA ALA A 42 -0.70 22.29 -4.87
C ALA A 42 0.08 21.59 -3.74
N LEU A 43 -0.06 20.28 -3.60
CA LEU A 43 0.64 19.48 -2.58
C LEU A 43 2.08 19.12 -2.98
N HIS A 44 2.34 18.94 -4.27
CA HIS A 44 3.61 18.51 -4.86
C HIS A 44 3.95 19.41 -6.06
N PRO A 45 4.43 20.65 -5.82
CA PRO A 45 4.72 21.60 -6.88
C PRO A 45 5.89 21.20 -7.78
N GLN A 46 6.78 20.32 -7.30
CA GLN A 46 7.84 19.75 -8.13
C GLN A 46 7.26 18.71 -9.10
N SER A 47 7.81 18.65 -10.30
CA SER A 47 7.47 17.63 -11.29
C SER A 47 8.09 16.27 -10.97
N ILE A 48 8.04 15.84 -9.69
CA ILE A 48 8.56 14.58 -9.20
C ILE A 48 7.43 13.59 -9.02
N VAL A 49 7.66 12.35 -9.44
CA VAL A 49 6.89 11.16 -9.05
C VAL A 49 7.83 10.19 -8.37
N THR A 50 7.48 9.82 -7.14
CA THR A 50 8.29 8.90 -6.35
C THR A 50 7.95 7.44 -6.63
N TYR A 51 8.90 6.54 -6.35
CA TYR A 51 8.73 5.10 -6.31
C TYR A 51 9.62 4.51 -5.22
N VAL A 52 9.31 3.30 -4.77
CA VAL A 52 10.12 2.58 -3.77
C VAL A 52 10.58 1.23 -4.32
N ILE A 53 11.81 0.85 -4.03
CA ILE A 53 12.33 -0.49 -4.31
C ILE A 53 12.13 -1.30 -3.04
N ASP A 54 11.24 -2.29 -3.11
CA ASP A 54 10.95 -3.19 -2.00
C ASP A 54 10.42 -4.54 -2.46
N ARG A 55 10.28 -5.44 -1.52
CA ARG A 55 9.73 -6.79 -1.70
C ARG A 55 8.57 -6.98 -0.75
N ASN A 56 7.47 -7.58 -1.25
CA ASN A 56 6.40 -8.09 -0.40
C ASN A 56 6.75 -9.52 0.02
N ILE A 57 7.15 -9.71 1.28
CA ILE A 57 7.47 -11.02 1.85
C ILE A 57 6.28 -11.51 2.66
N ASN A 58 5.76 -12.68 2.27
CA ASN A 58 4.72 -13.35 3.05
C ASN A 58 5.39 -14.41 3.94
N TYR A 59 5.49 -14.16 5.25
CA TYR A 59 6.12 -15.10 6.17
C TYR A 59 5.29 -16.38 6.39
N THR A 60 3.98 -16.33 6.13
CA THR A 60 3.08 -17.50 6.08
C THR A 60 1.84 -17.21 5.25
N ASN A 61 1.29 -18.23 4.61
CA ASN A 61 -0.03 -18.19 3.97
C ASN A 61 -1.10 -18.94 4.79
N ILE A 62 -0.74 -19.55 5.92
CA ILE A 62 -1.69 -20.22 6.80
C ILE A 62 -2.51 -19.18 7.55
N CYS A 63 -3.84 -19.21 7.37
CA CYS A 63 -4.72 -18.17 7.90
C CYS A 63 -6.08 -18.73 8.32
N ILE A 64 -6.53 -18.37 9.53
CA ILE A 64 -7.84 -18.72 10.05
C ILE A 64 -8.96 -17.80 9.58
N SER A 65 -8.63 -16.67 8.95
CA SER A 65 -9.61 -15.65 8.56
C SER A 65 -10.58 -16.12 7.47
N GLY A 66 -10.10 -16.88 6.48
CA GLY A 66 -10.93 -17.41 5.41
C GLY A 66 -11.64 -16.33 4.59
N CYS A 67 -10.95 -15.21 4.30
CA CYS A 67 -11.51 -14.10 3.54
C CYS A 67 -11.96 -14.55 2.15
N ARG A 68 -13.18 -14.19 1.76
CA ARG A 68 -13.80 -14.61 0.50
C ARG A 68 -13.11 -14.03 -0.75
N PHE A 69 -12.33 -12.99 -0.58
CA PHE A 69 -11.57 -12.33 -1.64
C PHE A 69 -10.12 -12.80 -1.77
N CYS A 70 -9.61 -13.60 -0.80
CA CYS A 70 -8.21 -13.99 -0.78
C CYS A 70 -8.01 -15.35 -1.46
N ALA A 71 -7.26 -15.37 -2.57
CA ALA A 71 -6.87 -16.61 -3.26
C ALA A 71 -5.59 -17.24 -2.68
N PHE A 72 -4.82 -16.49 -1.90
CA PHE A 72 -3.50 -16.86 -1.41
C PHE A 72 -3.53 -17.71 -0.14
N PHE A 73 -4.49 -17.48 0.76
CA PHE A 73 -4.53 -18.16 2.05
C PHE A 73 -4.69 -19.67 1.94
N ARG A 74 -4.17 -20.38 2.94
CA ARG A 74 -4.41 -21.80 3.18
C ARG A 74 -4.99 -21.99 4.58
N SER A 75 -5.99 -22.84 4.72
CA SER A 75 -6.51 -23.22 6.04
C SER A 75 -5.44 -24.00 6.83
N PRO A 76 -5.43 -23.95 8.16
CA PRO A 76 -4.51 -24.76 8.95
C PRO A 76 -4.57 -26.24 8.56
N GLY A 77 -3.40 -26.86 8.33
CA GLY A 77 -3.28 -28.26 7.90
C GLY A 77 -3.57 -28.51 6.41
N ALA A 78 -3.94 -27.51 5.62
CA ALA A 78 -4.13 -27.69 4.18
C ALA A 78 -2.80 -27.79 3.43
N GLU A 79 -2.81 -28.56 2.34
CA GLU A 79 -1.66 -28.67 1.42
C GLU A 79 -1.24 -27.30 0.87
N GLY A 80 0.07 -27.07 0.77
CA GLY A 80 0.65 -25.80 0.31
C GLY A 80 0.65 -24.69 1.38
N GLY A 81 0.29 -25.01 2.63
CA GLY A 81 0.52 -24.12 3.77
C GLY A 81 2.02 -24.09 4.12
N PHE A 82 2.56 -22.89 4.42
CA PHE A 82 3.97 -22.72 4.79
C PHE A 82 4.16 -21.67 5.88
N VAL A 83 5.28 -21.77 6.56
CA VAL A 83 5.90 -20.72 7.38
C VAL A 83 7.35 -20.62 6.93
N LEU A 84 7.80 -19.42 6.55
CA LEU A 84 9.19 -19.21 6.10
C LEU A 84 10.17 -19.49 7.23
N SER A 85 11.25 -20.17 6.90
CA SER A 85 12.42 -20.27 7.76
C SER A 85 13.21 -18.96 7.81
N GLN A 86 14.06 -18.80 8.82
CA GLN A 86 14.96 -17.64 8.91
C GLN A 86 15.92 -17.56 7.71
N GLY A 87 16.38 -18.71 7.18
CA GLY A 87 17.24 -18.74 5.99
C GLY A 87 16.53 -18.20 4.75
N GLU A 88 15.32 -18.68 4.45
CA GLU A 88 14.53 -18.19 3.32
C GLU A 88 14.19 -16.70 3.46
N LEU A 89 13.95 -16.23 4.68
CA LEU A 89 13.72 -14.80 4.96
C LEU A 89 15.00 -13.99 4.71
N ALA A 90 16.15 -14.46 5.15
CA ALA A 90 17.44 -13.83 4.93
C ALA A 90 17.76 -13.70 3.43
N ASP A 91 17.65 -14.79 2.66
CA ASP A 91 17.91 -14.79 1.22
C ASP A 91 17.07 -13.73 0.48
N LYS A 92 15.77 -13.62 0.84
CA LYS A 92 14.87 -12.63 0.26
C LYS A 92 15.27 -11.19 0.60
N ILE A 93 15.73 -10.94 1.81
CA ILE A 93 16.17 -9.62 2.26
C ILE A 93 17.49 -9.22 1.60
N GLU A 94 18.46 -10.16 1.53
CA GLU A 94 19.74 -9.94 0.85
C GLU A 94 19.55 -9.59 -0.62
N GLU A 95 18.71 -10.33 -1.34
CA GLU A 95 18.37 -10.01 -2.71
C GLU A 95 17.70 -8.63 -2.83
N THR A 96 16.80 -8.29 -1.91
CA THR A 96 16.15 -6.97 -1.90
C THR A 96 17.17 -5.84 -1.71
N LEU A 97 18.10 -5.98 -0.80
CA LEU A 97 19.19 -5.03 -0.56
C LEU A 97 20.12 -4.92 -1.78
N SER A 98 20.46 -6.04 -2.41
CA SER A 98 21.31 -6.05 -3.61
C SER A 98 20.69 -5.31 -4.80
N LEU A 99 19.36 -5.25 -4.87
CA LEU A 99 18.59 -4.52 -5.87
C LEU A 99 18.36 -3.03 -5.49
N GLY A 100 18.95 -2.57 -4.39
CA GLY A 100 18.79 -1.19 -3.89
C GLY A 100 17.51 -0.95 -3.11
N GLY A 101 16.91 -2.01 -2.56
CA GLY A 101 15.73 -1.94 -1.70
C GLY A 101 16.02 -1.21 -0.39
N THR A 102 15.07 -0.41 0.05
CA THR A 102 15.17 0.38 1.30
C THR A 102 14.27 -0.16 2.41
N GLN A 103 13.29 -0.98 2.04
CA GLN A 103 12.32 -1.57 2.96
C GLN A 103 11.89 -2.96 2.48
N ILE A 104 11.26 -3.69 3.38
CA ILE A 104 10.42 -4.85 3.06
C ILE A 104 9.00 -4.59 3.51
N LEU A 105 8.02 -5.07 2.73
CA LEU A 105 6.64 -5.21 3.16
C LEU A 105 6.48 -6.65 3.66
N LEU A 106 6.29 -6.83 4.97
CA LEU A 106 6.31 -8.15 5.62
C LEU A 106 4.93 -8.45 6.21
N GLN A 107 4.13 -9.26 5.54
CA GLN A 107 2.76 -9.59 5.93
C GLN A 107 2.50 -11.09 5.82
N GLY A 108 1.56 -11.61 6.60
CA GLY A 108 1.21 -13.02 6.55
C GLY A 108 -0.25 -13.31 6.90
N GLY A 109 -0.55 -14.61 6.96
CA GLY A 109 -1.84 -15.08 7.46
C GLY A 109 -1.92 -14.99 8.99
N MET A 110 -3.14 -14.88 9.52
CA MET A 110 -3.41 -15.05 10.95
C MET A 110 -3.27 -16.54 11.30
N HIS A 111 -2.03 -16.93 11.66
CA HIS A 111 -1.68 -18.31 11.95
C HIS A 111 -2.18 -18.68 13.36
N PRO A 112 -2.88 -19.83 13.57
CA PRO A 112 -3.44 -20.18 14.87
C PRO A 112 -2.40 -20.50 15.93
N ASP A 113 -1.22 -20.97 15.55
CA ASP A 113 -0.21 -21.50 16.48
C ASP A 113 1.00 -20.60 16.71
N LEU A 114 1.22 -19.57 15.86
CA LEU A 114 2.30 -18.63 16.03
C LEU A 114 1.94 -17.55 17.05
N GLY A 115 2.59 -17.57 18.22
CA GLY A 115 2.42 -16.57 19.28
C GLY A 115 3.29 -15.33 19.05
N LEU A 116 3.07 -14.28 19.84
CA LEU A 116 3.76 -12.99 19.72
C LEU A 116 5.28 -13.13 19.73
N ARG A 117 5.82 -14.07 20.51
CA ARG A 117 7.28 -14.34 20.58
C ARG A 117 7.88 -14.71 19.22
N PHE A 118 7.18 -15.49 18.38
CA PHE A 118 7.65 -15.80 17.03
C PHE A 118 7.90 -14.54 16.21
N TYR A 119 6.99 -13.59 16.28
CA TYR A 119 7.09 -12.33 15.54
C TYR A 119 8.17 -11.41 16.11
N GLU A 120 8.31 -11.36 17.44
CA GLU A 120 9.40 -10.64 18.09
C GLU A 120 10.77 -11.19 17.67
N ASP A 121 10.95 -12.50 17.70
CA ASP A 121 12.20 -13.16 17.32
C ASP A 121 12.51 -12.95 15.82
N MET A 122 11.51 -12.99 14.96
CA MET A 122 11.64 -12.68 13.53
C MET A 122 12.10 -11.23 13.30
N LEU A 123 11.50 -10.26 13.97
CA LEU A 123 11.87 -8.84 13.85
C LEU A 123 13.29 -8.59 14.36
N ARG A 124 13.67 -9.15 15.54
CA ARG A 124 15.02 -9.04 16.07
C ARG A 124 16.04 -9.61 15.12
N PHE A 125 15.78 -10.82 14.60
CA PHE A 125 16.66 -11.45 13.61
C PHE A 125 16.90 -10.53 12.41
N ILE A 126 15.86 -9.91 11.85
CA ILE A 126 16.01 -9.00 10.72
C ILE A 126 16.86 -7.79 11.11
N LYS A 127 16.59 -7.15 12.25
CA LYS A 127 17.32 -5.96 12.70
C LYS A 127 18.78 -6.22 13.07
N GLU A 128 19.09 -7.39 13.57
CA GLU A 128 20.45 -7.78 13.92
C GLU A 128 21.34 -8.05 12.69
N HIS A 129 20.73 -8.47 11.57
CA HIS A 129 21.47 -8.91 10.39
C HIS A 129 21.38 -7.96 9.20
N PHE A 130 20.32 -7.15 9.09
CA PHE A 130 20.04 -6.37 7.89
C PHE A 130 19.69 -4.91 8.19
N PRO A 131 20.35 -3.92 7.51
CA PRO A 131 20.02 -2.50 7.62
C PRO A 131 18.81 -2.16 6.74
N ILE A 132 17.65 -2.74 7.03
CA ILE A 132 16.44 -2.55 6.23
C ILE A 132 15.28 -2.06 7.08
N HIS A 133 14.41 -1.24 6.50
CA HIS A 133 13.18 -0.80 7.15
C HIS A 133 12.12 -1.90 7.09
N ILE A 134 11.51 -2.19 8.23
CA ILE A 134 10.48 -3.23 8.35
C ILE A 134 9.10 -2.55 8.39
N HIS A 135 8.41 -2.58 7.24
CA HIS A 135 7.00 -2.19 7.10
C HIS A 135 6.16 -3.45 7.20
N ALA A 136 5.62 -3.76 8.38
CA ALA A 136 5.12 -5.12 8.62
C ALA A 136 3.77 -5.17 9.29
N PHE A 137 3.17 -6.36 9.16
CA PHE A 137 1.87 -6.76 9.70
C PHE A 137 0.70 -5.98 9.09
N SER A 138 -0.45 -6.12 9.69
CA SER A 138 -1.67 -5.39 9.40
C SER A 138 -2.51 -5.30 10.67
N PRO A 139 -3.44 -4.35 10.81
CA PRO A 139 -4.31 -4.31 11.96
C PRO A 139 -5.02 -5.62 12.31
N PRO A 140 -5.56 -6.41 11.33
CA PRO A 140 -6.09 -7.74 11.66
C PRO A 140 -5.08 -8.69 12.30
N GLU A 141 -3.80 -8.66 11.89
CA GLU A 141 -2.74 -9.48 12.50
C GLU A 141 -2.46 -9.01 13.94
N ILE A 142 -2.42 -7.70 14.18
CA ILE A 142 -2.22 -7.13 15.53
C ILE A 142 -3.39 -7.51 16.46
N VAL A 143 -4.66 -7.35 16.01
CA VAL A 143 -5.84 -7.73 16.78
C VAL A 143 -5.85 -9.24 17.07
N HIS A 144 -5.46 -10.06 16.09
CA HIS A 144 -5.33 -11.50 16.28
C HIS A 144 -4.29 -11.83 17.36
N LEU A 145 -3.13 -11.21 17.35
CA LEU A 145 -2.09 -11.40 18.36
C LEU A 145 -2.54 -10.92 19.74
N ALA A 146 -3.17 -9.76 19.84
CA ALA A 146 -3.71 -9.24 21.08
C ALA A 146 -4.73 -10.20 21.72
N SER A 147 -5.67 -10.69 20.92
CA SER A 147 -6.67 -11.67 21.34
C SER A 147 -6.04 -13.01 21.76
N ARG A 148 -5.07 -13.51 20.99
CA ARG A 148 -4.37 -14.78 21.25
C ARG A 148 -3.59 -14.76 22.57
N GLU A 149 -2.85 -13.69 22.81
CA GLU A 149 -1.97 -13.52 23.98
C GLU A 149 -2.73 -12.94 25.21
N ASN A 150 -4.00 -12.57 25.03
CA ASN A 150 -4.80 -11.85 26.04
C ASN A 150 -4.09 -10.56 26.51
N LEU A 151 -3.61 -9.76 25.54
CA LEU A 151 -2.94 -8.48 25.74
C LEU A 151 -3.76 -7.35 25.12
N GLU A 152 -3.50 -6.13 25.59
CA GLU A 152 -4.02 -4.92 24.95
C GLU A 152 -3.27 -4.65 23.62
N ILE A 153 -3.94 -4.03 22.66
CA ILE A 153 -3.37 -3.67 21.34
C ILE A 153 -2.10 -2.84 21.50
N GLU A 154 -2.10 -1.87 22.41
CA GLU A 154 -0.95 -0.99 22.67
C GLU A 154 0.24 -1.78 23.19
N GLU A 155 0.04 -2.76 24.05
CA GLU A 155 1.11 -3.62 24.57
C GLU A 155 1.74 -4.47 23.46
N VAL A 156 0.93 -5.08 22.58
CA VAL A 156 1.42 -5.82 21.43
C VAL A 156 2.26 -4.91 20.52
N LEU A 157 1.76 -3.72 20.21
CA LEU A 157 2.49 -2.74 19.39
C LEU A 157 3.81 -2.28 20.04
N CYS A 158 3.81 -2.01 21.34
CA CYS A 158 5.03 -1.67 22.09
C CYS A 158 6.08 -2.78 21.98
N ARG A 159 5.69 -4.02 22.18
CA ARG A 159 6.59 -5.18 22.13
C ARG A 159 7.14 -5.41 20.74
N LEU A 160 6.31 -5.33 19.70
CA LEU A 160 6.75 -5.46 18.31
C LEU A 160 7.70 -4.32 17.92
N ARG A 161 7.39 -3.07 18.32
CA ARG A 161 8.27 -1.92 18.09
C ARG A 161 9.63 -2.09 18.77
N GLN A 162 9.65 -2.52 20.04
CA GLN A 162 10.90 -2.82 20.77
C GLN A 162 11.71 -3.94 20.10
N SER A 163 11.05 -4.85 19.40
CA SER A 163 11.67 -5.93 18.65
C SER A 163 12.12 -5.53 17.24
N GLY A 164 11.80 -4.30 16.78
CA GLY A 164 12.29 -3.78 15.51
C GLY A 164 11.23 -3.46 14.45
N LEU A 165 9.95 -3.49 14.78
CA LEU A 165 8.90 -3.01 13.87
C LEU A 165 9.03 -1.49 13.67
N ASP A 166 9.20 -1.04 12.42
CA ASP A 166 9.38 0.38 12.12
C ASP A 166 8.07 1.09 11.74
N SER A 167 7.19 0.42 11.00
CA SER A 167 5.93 1.00 10.52
C SER A 167 4.91 -0.09 10.14
N ILE A 168 3.63 0.29 10.01
CA ILE A 168 2.54 -0.65 9.74
C ILE A 168 1.83 -0.29 8.43
N PRO A 169 1.68 -1.23 7.49
CA PRO A 169 0.87 -1.03 6.29
C PRO A 169 -0.63 -1.04 6.59
N GLY A 170 -1.40 -0.35 5.75
CA GLY A 170 -2.86 -0.28 5.83
C GLY A 170 -3.61 -1.55 5.44
N GLY A 171 -2.93 -2.68 5.38
CA GLY A 171 -3.52 -3.96 5.00
C GLY A 171 -4.74 -4.34 5.85
N GLY A 172 -5.62 -5.15 5.28
CA GLY A 172 -6.82 -5.61 5.98
C GLY A 172 -7.92 -4.56 6.19
N ALA A 173 -7.77 -3.35 5.64
CA ALA A 173 -8.81 -2.34 5.66
C ALA A 173 -9.99 -2.72 4.76
N GLU A 174 -9.71 -3.23 3.58
CA GLU A 174 -10.67 -3.42 2.49
C GLU A 174 -11.57 -2.19 2.34
N ILE A 175 -12.78 -2.22 2.89
CA ILE A 175 -13.66 -1.08 3.14
C ILE A 175 -13.97 -1.03 4.65
N LEU A 176 -13.74 0.11 5.29
CA LEU A 176 -13.97 0.33 6.74
C LEU A 176 -15.45 0.63 7.04
N VAL A 177 -16.33 -0.26 6.56
CA VAL A 177 -17.76 -0.29 6.84
C VAL A 177 -18.13 -1.73 7.21
N ASP A 178 -18.61 -1.95 8.44
CA ASP A 178 -18.76 -3.30 8.99
C ASP A 178 -19.78 -4.15 8.22
N GLU A 179 -20.77 -3.54 7.59
CA GLU A 179 -21.69 -4.25 6.68
C GLU A 179 -20.94 -4.89 5.51
N VAL A 180 -19.96 -4.22 4.93
CA VAL A 180 -19.11 -4.75 3.86
C VAL A 180 -18.15 -5.79 4.41
N ARG A 181 -17.49 -5.50 5.54
CA ARG A 181 -16.51 -6.38 6.17
C ARG A 181 -17.10 -7.74 6.54
N SER A 182 -18.31 -7.75 7.10
CA SER A 182 -19.03 -8.99 7.47
C SER A 182 -19.31 -9.89 6.25
N LYS A 183 -19.52 -9.31 5.08
CA LYS A 183 -19.71 -10.05 3.80
C LYS A 183 -18.40 -10.60 3.23
N LEU A 184 -17.28 -9.88 3.42
CA LEU A 184 -15.98 -10.20 2.83
C LEU A 184 -15.11 -11.10 3.71
N SER A 185 -15.03 -10.78 4.99
CA SER A 185 -14.08 -11.35 5.95
C SER A 185 -14.63 -11.33 7.38
N PRO A 186 -15.70 -12.12 7.67
CA PRO A 186 -16.42 -12.05 8.94
C PRO A 186 -15.59 -12.41 10.18
N LYS A 187 -14.42 -12.98 9.99
CA LYS A 187 -13.49 -13.35 11.07
C LYS A 187 -12.33 -12.37 11.25
N LYS A 188 -12.28 -11.28 10.46
CA LYS A 188 -11.33 -10.20 10.68
C LYS A 188 -11.85 -9.18 11.68
N CYS A 189 -10.98 -8.36 12.20
CA CYS A 189 -11.33 -7.23 13.07
C CYS A 189 -12.38 -6.32 12.42
N SER A 190 -13.18 -5.66 13.25
CA SER A 190 -14.13 -4.62 12.84
C SER A 190 -13.42 -3.39 12.28
N SER A 191 -14.19 -2.47 11.69
CA SER A 191 -13.65 -1.18 11.24
C SER A 191 -13.12 -0.34 12.40
N SER A 192 -13.81 -0.36 13.55
CA SER A 192 -13.37 0.35 14.76
C SER A 192 -12.07 -0.23 15.33
N GLU A 193 -11.92 -1.54 15.41
CA GLU A 193 -10.67 -2.18 15.87
C GLU A 193 -9.50 -1.88 14.92
N TRP A 194 -9.74 -1.85 13.60
CA TRP A 194 -8.72 -1.46 12.64
C TRP A 194 -8.23 -0.03 12.89
N LEU A 195 -9.15 0.92 13.10
CA LEU A 195 -8.83 2.31 13.40
C LEU A 195 -8.11 2.45 14.75
N VAL A 196 -8.51 1.70 15.77
CA VAL A 196 -7.84 1.68 17.09
C VAL A 196 -6.38 1.24 16.96
N VAL A 197 -6.08 0.18 16.19
CA VAL A 197 -4.69 -0.25 15.95
C VAL A 197 -3.87 0.88 15.33
N MET A 198 -4.40 1.55 14.31
CA MET A 198 -3.69 2.65 13.67
C MET A 198 -3.49 3.86 14.59
N GLU A 199 -4.52 4.22 15.35
CA GLU A 199 -4.44 5.31 16.34
C GLU A 199 -3.41 5.02 17.43
N SER A 200 -3.40 3.79 17.97
CA SER A 200 -2.40 3.34 18.94
C SER A 200 -0.98 3.36 18.36
N ALA A 201 -0.81 2.90 17.12
CA ALA A 201 0.48 2.97 16.44
C ALA A 201 0.97 4.42 16.27
N HIS A 202 0.07 5.33 15.88
CA HIS A 202 0.38 6.76 15.75
C HIS A 202 0.75 7.39 17.10
N THR A 203 0.03 7.06 18.16
CA THR A 203 0.29 7.54 19.53
C THR A 203 1.66 7.08 20.01
N LEU A 204 2.08 5.88 19.63
CA LEU A 204 3.43 5.36 19.90
C LEU A 204 4.51 5.98 18.98
N GLY A 205 4.15 6.92 18.10
CA GLY A 205 5.07 7.60 17.18
C GLY A 205 5.44 6.79 15.94
N MET A 206 4.80 5.64 15.69
CA MET A 206 4.97 4.90 14.44
C MET A 206 4.16 5.55 13.31
N LYS A 207 4.71 5.54 12.11
CA LYS A 207 3.98 5.94 10.90
C LYS A 207 3.35 4.72 10.25
N THR A 208 2.24 4.96 9.54
CA THR A 208 1.50 3.91 8.86
C THR A 208 1.09 4.35 7.46
N THR A 209 0.62 3.42 6.65
CA THR A 209 -0.10 3.74 5.41
C THR A 209 -1.58 3.42 5.56
N ALA A 210 -2.41 3.93 4.67
CA ALA A 210 -3.81 3.58 4.58
C ALA A 210 -4.10 2.98 3.19
N THR A 211 -4.99 1.99 3.12
CA THR A 211 -5.35 1.33 1.87
C THR A 211 -6.86 1.19 1.75
N MET A 212 -7.35 1.07 0.52
CA MET A 212 -8.72 0.68 0.22
C MET A 212 -8.70 -0.38 -0.89
N MET A 213 -9.33 -1.53 -0.64
CA MET A 213 -9.63 -2.50 -1.70
C MET A 213 -11.08 -2.33 -2.11
N PHE A 214 -11.33 -2.04 -3.38
CA PHE A 214 -12.67 -1.75 -3.88
C PHE A 214 -12.99 -2.50 -5.18
N GLY A 215 -14.24 -2.42 -5.64
CA GLY A 215 -14.72 -3.11 -6.84
C GLY A 215 -15.23 -4.52 -6.55
N HIS A 216 -15.79 -4.76 -5.36
CA HIS A 216 -16.35 -6.06 -4.96
C HIS A 216 -17.86 -5.98 -4.65
N VAL A 217 -18.28 -5.68 -3.39
CA VAL A 217 -19.68 -5.69 -2.93
C VAL A 217 -20.12 -4.36 -2.32
N GLU A 218 -19.21 -3.43 -2.21
CA GLU A 218 -19.44 -2.10 -1.64
C GLU A 218 -20.19 -1.17 -2.60
N THR A 219 -20.82 -0.15 -2.05
CA THR A 219 -21.39 0.97 -2.78
C THR A 219 -20.41 2.14 -2.86
N LEU A 220 -20.70 3.12 -3.72
CA LEU A 220 -19.92 4.35 -3.82
C LEU A 220 -19.93 5.14 -2.50
N GLU A 221 -21.07 5.18 -1.83
CA GLU A 221 -21.21 5.83 -0.53
C GLU A 221 -20.33 5.13 0.54
N GLN A 222 -20.28 3.81 0.54
CA GLN A 222 -19.42 3.04 1.45
C GLN A 222 -17.92 3.27 1.19
N ARG A 223 -17.51 3.49 -0.08
CA ARG A 223 -16.14 3.95 -0.39
C ARG A 223 -15.87 5.33 0.21
N LEU A 224 -16.84 6.24 0.11
CA LEU A 224 -16.71 7.58 0.67
C LEU A 224 -16.66 7.54 2.21
N GLU A 225 -17.48 6.72 2.88
CA GLU A 225 -17.43 6.52 4.32
C GLU A 225 -16.06 6.02 4.79
N HIS A 226 -15.45 5.09 4.05
CA HIS A 226 -14.09 4.64 4.29
C HIS A 226 -13.08 5.80 4.23
N LEU A 227 -13.14 6.62 3.17
CA LEU A 227 -12.25 7.77 3.02
C LEU A 227 -12.43 8.78 4.15
N LEU A 228 -13.67 9.05 4.56
CA LEU A 228 -13.97 9.96 5.66
C LEU A 228 -13.44 9.46 7.01
N ALA A 229 -13.58 8.17 7.29
CA ALA A 229 -13.03 7.55 8.51
C ALA A 229 -11.49 7.70 8.59
N LEU A 230 -10.79 7.50 7.46
CA LEU A 230 -9.34 7.72 7.38
C LEU A 230 -8.96 9.20 7.54
N ARG A 231 -9.73 10.11 6.93
CA ARG A 231 -9.51 11.54 7.05
C ARG A 231 -9.65 12.02 8.50
N GLU A 232 -10.68 11.54 9.20
CA GLU A 232 -10.91 11.88 10.60
C GLU A 232 -9.78 11.36 11.50
N LEU A 233 -9.31 10.14 11.28
CA LEU A 233 -8.16 9.62 12.03
C LEU A 233 -6.89 10.42 11.73
N GLN A 234 -6.67 10.78 10.47
CA GLN A 234 -5.52 11.60 10.07
C GLN A 234 -5.57 13.00 10.68
N ASP A 235 -6.76 13.61 10.79
CA ASP A 235 -6.93 14.91 11.46
C ASP A 235 -6.48 14.85 12.94
N ARG A 236 -6.75 13.73 13.63
CA ARG A 236 -6.36 13.56 15.04
C ARG A 236 -4.90 13.22 15.23
N THR A 237 -4.31 12.46 14.29
CA THR A 237 -3.02 11.80 14.55
C THR A 237 -1.89 12.19 13.62
N ALA A 238 -2.20 12.67 12.41
CA ALA A 238 -1.22 12.94 11.34
C ALA A 238 -0.24 11.75 11.10
N GLY A 239 -0.70 10.52 11.32
CA GLY A 239 0.14 9.31 11.30
C GLY A 239 0.25 8.62 9.96
N PHE A 240 -0.73 8.77 9.06
CA PHE A 240 -0.70 8.18 7.74
C PHE A 240 0.28 8.92 6.82
N THR A 241 1.23 8.20 6.24
CA THR A 241 2.18 8.74 5.25
C THR A 241 1.63 8.75 3.85
N ALA A 242 0.74 7.82 3.52
CA ALA A 242 0.16 7.67 2.18
C ALA A 242 -1.18 6.94 2.21
N PHE A 243 -1.93 7.11 1.11
CA PHE A 243 -3.11 6.31 0.80
C PHE A 243 -2.91 5.55 -0.51
N ILE A 244 -3.33 4.27 -0.54
CA ILE A 244 -3.19 3.36 -1.68
C ILE A 244 -4.55 2.72 -1.99
N PRO A 245 -5.33 3.22 -2.96
CA PRO A 245 -6.51 2.52 -3.46
C PRO A 245 -6.10 1.46 -4.48
N TRP A 246 -6.64 0.25 -4.36
CA TRP A 246 -6.39 -0.85 -5.28
C TRP A 246 -7.65 -1.65 -5.54
N THR A 247 -7.73 -2.29 -6.71
CA THR A 247 -8.94 -2.98 -7.14
C THR A 247 -8.91 -4.45 -6.76
N PHE A 248 -10.06 -4.95 -6.31
CA PHE A 248 -10.27 -6.37 -6.11
C PHE A 248 -10.06 -7.15 -7.41
N GLN A 249 -9.38 -8.30 -7.31
CA GLN A 249 -9.17 -9.23 -8.41
C GLN A 249 -9.99 -10.50 -8.15
N PRO A 250 -11.02 -10.81 -8.97
CA PRO A 250 -12.00 -11.84 -8.64
C PRO A 250 -11.54 -13.27 -8.93
N ASP A 251 -10.53 -13.47 -9.77
CA ASP A 251 -10.11 -14.80 -10.21
C ASP A 251 -9.58 -15.64 -9.05
N ASN A 252 -9.90 -16.91 -9.04
CA ASN A 252 -9.53 -17.87 -7.99
C ASN A 252 -10.02 -17.52 -6.57
N THR A 253 -11.00 -16.62 -6.45
CA THR A 253 -11.59 -16.22 -5.16
C THR A 253 -13.02 -16.78 -5.01
N ALA A 254 -13.57 -16.70 -3.78
CA ALA A 254 -14.95 -17.11 -3.52
C ALA A 254 -15.99 -16.05 -3.95
N LEU A 255 -15.56 -14.82 -4.27
CA LEU A 255 -16.44 -13.75 -4.74
C LEU A 255 -16.55 -13.78 -6.27
N LYS A 256 -17.78 -13.86 -6.78
CA LYS A 256 -18.07 -13.88 -8.22
C LYS A 256 -18.55 -12.51 -8.69
N THR A 257 -17.64 -11.55 -8.73
CA THR A 257 -17.91 -10.19 -9.23
C THR A 257 -17.14 -9.93 -10.52
N LYS A 258 -17.54 -8.88 -11.24
CA LYS A 258 -16.75 -8.40 -12.38
C LYS A 258 -15.58 -7.56 -11.84
N PRO A 259 -14.40 -7.59 -12.48
CA PRO A 259 -13.30 -6.72 -12.10
C PRO A 259 -13.68 -5.24 -12.29
N ALA A 260 -13.16 -4.37 -11.44
CA ALA A 260 -13.31 -2.93 -11.59
C ALA A 260 -12.68 -2.46 -12.92
N THR A 261 -13.32 -1.49 -13.57
CA THR A 261 -12.81 -0.91 -14.81
C THR A 261 -11.71 0.13 -14.54
N ALA A 262 -10.90 0.45 -15.55
CA ALA A 262 -9.94 1.55 -15.48
C ALA A 262 -10.64 2.89 -15.14
N MET A 263 -11.84 3.12 -15.67
CA MET A 263 -12.62 4.32 -15.38
C MET A 263 -13.04 4.40 -13.91
N ASP A 264 -13.50 3.29 -13.33
CA ASP A 264 -13.88 3.23 -11.91
C ASP A 264 -12.65 3.46 -11.01
N TYR A 265 -11.51 2.85 -11.36
CA TYR A 265 -10.25 3.07 -10.65
C TYR A 265 -9.81 4.53 -10.67
N LEU A 266 -9.76 5.17 -11.85
CA LEU A 266 -9.30 6.54 -12.00
C LEU A 266 -10.24 7.54 -11.31
N ARG A 267 -11.56 7.34 -11.38
CA ARG A 267 -12.53 8.15 -10.63
C ARG A 267 -12.35 8.01 -9.12
N THR A 268 -12.15 6.78 -8.63
CA THR A 268 -11.91 6.51 -7.21
C THR A 268 -10.61 7.16 -6.74
N LEU A 269 -9.54 7.08 -7.53
CA LEU A 269 -8.26 7.71 -7.23
C LEU A 269 -8.39 9.24 -7.16
N ALA A 270 -9.05 9.86 -8.14
CA ALA A 270 -9.30 11.30 -8.17
C ALA A 270 -10.08 11.77 -6.94
N MET A 271 -11.16 11.08 -6.61
CA MET A 271 -11.96 11.40 -5.42
C MET A 271 -11.19 11.18 -4.13
N SER A 272 -10.33 10.15 -4.07
CA SER A 272 -9.43 9.95 -2.92
C SER A 272 -8.52 11.16 -2.70
N ARG A 273 -7.96 11.74 -3.77
CA ARG A 273 -7.14 12.97 -3.69
C ARG A 273 -7.92 14.17 -3.17
N LEU A 274 -9.20 14.30 -3.57
CA LEU A 274 -10.05 15.43 -3.19
C LEU A 274 -10.59 15.30 -1.76
N VAL A 275 -10.93 14.09 -1.33
CA VAL A 275 -11.49 13.83 0.00
C VAL A 275 -10.42 13.74 1.08
N LEU A 276 -9.29 13.09 0.80
CA LEU A 276 -8.16 12.94 1.73
C LEU A 276 -7.21 14.15 1.65
N ASP A 277 -7.73 15.33 1.92
CA ASP A 277 -7.02 16.61 1.84
C ASP A 277 -5.82 16.72 2.80
N ASN A 278 -5.79 15.90 3.84
CA ASN A 278 -4.79 15.83 4.90
C ASN A 278 -3.80 14.65 4.75
N ILE A 279 -3.99 13.74 3.80
CA ILE A 279 -3.02 12.69 3.45
C ILE A 279 -2.24 13.12 2.22
N ARG A 280 -0.97 13.46 2.42
CA ARG A 280 -0.14 14.09 1.40
C ARG A 280 0.10 13.21 0.17
N ASN A 281 0.40 11.92 0.39
CA ASN A 281 0.82 11.05 -0.70
C ASN A 281 -0.29 10.10 -1.13
N LEU A 282 -0.47 10.00 -2.45
CA LEU A 282 -1.43 9.11 -3.10
C LEU A 282 -0.68 8.23 -4.10
N GLN A 283 -0.69 6.93 -3.83
CA GLN A 283 0.03 5.93 -4.62
C GLN A 283 -0.89 5.26 -5.64
N VAL A 284 -0.37 5.01 -6.85
CA VAL A 284 -1.07 4.20 -7.85
C VAL A 284 -0.95 2.71 -7.56
N SER A 285 -1.90 1.92 -8.04
CA SER A 285 -1.87 0.44 -7.99
C SER A 285 -1.65 -0.15 -9.38
N TRP A 286 -0.41 -0.09 -9.88
CA TRP A 286 -0.07 -0.70 -11.17
C TRP A 286 -0.16 -2.23 -11.14
N VAL A 287 0.04 -2.84 -9.98
CA VAL A 287 -0.04 -4.30 -9.79
C VAL A 287 -1.41 -4.84 -10.18
N THR A 288 -2.51 -4.11 -9.88
CA THR A 288 -3.88 -4.55 -10.19
C THR A 288 -4.41 -3.98 -11.49
N MET A 289 -3.91 -2.82 -11.94
CA MET A 289 -4.46 -2.09 -13.09
C MET A 289 -3.57 -2.10 -14.32
N GLY A 290 -2.32 -2.56 -14.19
CA GLY A 290 -1.32 -2.51 -15.25
C GLY A 290 -0.67 -1.14 -15.42
N SER A 291 0.44 -1.12 -16.15
CA SER A 291 1.30 0.05 -16.31
C SER A 291 0.63 1.23 -17.03
N GLY A 292 -0.17 0.95 -18.05
CA GLY A 292 -0.86 2.00 -18.82
C GLY A 292 -1.86 2.80 -17.99
N VAL A 293 -2.70 2.11 -17.18
CA VAL A 293 -3.64 2.79 -16.28
C VAL A 293 -2.89 3.53 -15.18
N ALA A 294 -1.81 2.94 -14.63
CA ALA A 294 -0.99 3.58 -13.63
C ALA A 294 -0.31 4.86 -14.14
N GLN A 295 0.14 4.89 -15.41
CA GLN A 295 0.67 6.09 -16.04
C GLN A 295 -0.38 7.20 -16.12
N VAL A 296 -1.59 6.88 -16.59
CA VAL A 296 -2.71 7.84 -16.65
C VAL A 296 -3.10 8.33 -15.26
N ALA A 297 -3.04 7.48 -14.25
CA ALA A 297 -3.37 7.78 -12.85
C ALA A 297 -2.53 8.93 -12.25
N LEU A 298 -1.32 9.19 -12.79
CA LEU A 298 -0.49 10.33 -12.41
C LEU A 298 -1.14 11.68 -12.75
N GLN A 299 -2.06 11.70 -13.72
CA GLN A 299 -2.87 12.87 -14.07
C GLN A 299 -4.20 12.92 -13.27
N PHE A 300 -4.49 11.89 -12.47
CA PHE A 300 -5.68 11.77 -11.62
C PHE A 300 -5.36 11.97 -10.13
N GLY A 301 -4.33 12.73 -9.81
CA GLY A 301 -4.00 13.15 -8.45
C GLY A 301 -2.91 12.34 -7.75
N ALA A 302 -2.41 11.24 -8.33
CA ALA A 302 -1.34 10.47 -7.75
C ALA A 302 0.02 11.17 -7.89
N ASN A 303 0.89 11.01 -6.90
CA ASN A 303 2.27 11.54 -6.88
C ASN A 303 3.32 10.44 -6.63
N ASP A 304 2.89 9.21 -6.44
CA ASP A 304 3.77 8.08 -6.15
C ASP A 304 3.40 6.88 -7.02
N PHE A 305 4.38 6.30 -7.69
CA PHE A 305 4.18 5.11 -8.53
C PHE A 305 4.14 3.81 -7.73
N GLY A 306 4.59 3.88 -6.47
CA GLY A 306 4.56 2.78 -5.52
C GLY A 306 5.79 1.89 -5.59
N SER A 307 5.57 0.66 -5.15
CA SER A 307 6.58 -0.38 -5.01
C SER A 307 6.98 -1.00 -6.34
N THR A 308 8.24 -1.45 -6.44
CA THR A 308 8.69 -2.33 -7.53
C THR A 308 8.10 -3.73 -7.44
N MET A 309 7.57 -4.11 -6.26
CA MET A 309 7.00 -5.45 -6.02
C MET A 309 7.91 -6.56 -6.56
N ILE A 310 9.18 -6.62 -6.08
CA ILE A 310 10.14 -7.65 -6.46
C ILE A 310 9.50 -9.04 -6.35
N GLU A 311 8.68 -9.22 -5.32
CA GLU A 311 7.83 -10.39 -5.13
C GLU A 311 6.41 -9.93 -4.78
N GLU A 312 5.40 -10.55 -5.40
CA GLU A 312 4.01 -10.34 -5.07
C GLU A 312 3.25 -11.66 -5.28
N ASN A 313 2.80 -12.26 -4.18
CA ASN A 313 2.16 -13.58 -4.18
C ASN A 313 0.65 -13.50 -4.02
N VAL A 314 0.14 -12.46 -3.35
CA VAL A 314 -1.26 -12.39 -2.94
C VAL A 314 -2.17 -12.09 -4.13
N VAL A 315 -1.84 -11.07 -4.90
CA VAL A 315 -2.60 -10.68 -6.10
C VAL A 315 -2.28 -11.63 -7.26
N ALA A 316 -1.04 -12.17 -7.32
CA ALA A 316 -0.66 -13.19 -8.28
C ALA A 316 -1.48 -14.49 -8.12
N ALA A 317 -1.83 -14.88 -6.90
CA ALA A 317 -2.73 -16.01 -6.65
C ALA A 317 -4.13 -15.79 -7.25
N ALA A 318 -4.58 -14.54 -7.37
CA ALA A 318 -5.80 -14.13 -8.07
C ALA A 318 -5.60 -13.95 -9.58
N GLY A 319 -4.53 -14.49 -10.18
CA GLY A 319 -4.32 -14.54 -11.63
C GLY A 319 -3.64 -13.32 -12.25
N VAL A 320 -3.32 -12.29 -11.49
CA VAL A 320 -2.64 -11.08 -11.99
C VAL A 320 -1.15 -11.34 -12.16
N ARG A 321 -0.57 -10.89 -13.30
CA ARG A 321 0.82 -11.18 -13.66
C ARG A 321 1.61 -9.94 -14.10
N TYR A 322 1.18 -8.75 -13.72
CA TYR A 322 1.97 -7.55 -14.04
C TYR A 322 3.28 -7.56 -13.24
N ARG A 323 4.37 -7.28 -13.94
CA ARG A 323 5.70 -7.10 -13.33
C ARG A 323 6.39 -5.93 -14.02
N LEU A 324 7.06 -5.10 -13.26
CA LEU A 324 7.81 -3.95 -13.78
C LEU A 324 9.20 -3.91 -13.13
N SER A 325 10.23 -3.73 -13.96
CA SER A 325 11.57 -3.41 -13.45
C SER A 325 11.64 -1.93 -13.01
N VAL A 326 12.69 -1.59 -12.27
CA VAL A 326 12.98 -0.19 -11.89
C VAL A 326 13.08 0.71 -13.12
N GLU A 327 13.75 0.24 -14.18
CA GLU A 327 13.94 0.97 -15.44
C GLU A 327 12.60 1.21 -16.14
N GLN A 328 11.72 0.21 -16.14
CA GLN A 328 10.38 0.34 -16.72
C GLN A 328 9.54 1.36 -15.93
N ILE A 329 9.57 1.31 -14.60
CA ILE A 329 8.88 2.31 -13.74
C ILE A 329 9.40 3.71 -14.03
N ARG A 330 10.72 3.90 -14.06
CA ARG A 330 11.35 5.19 -14.39
C ARG A 330 10.92 5.69 -15.77
N LYS A 331 10.97 4.81 -16.78
CA LYS A 331 10.54 5.15 -18.14
C LYS A 331 9.08 5.60 -18.18
N ILE A 332 8.16 4.88 -17.52
CA ILE A 332 6.73 5.21 -17.48
C ILE A 332 6.51 6.59 -16.84
N ILE A 333 7.24 6.90 -15.77
CA ILE A 333 7.17 8.20 -15.08
C ILE A 333 7.70 9.32 -15.99
N VAL A 334 8.82 9.10 -16.68
CA VAL A 334 9.38 10.08 -17.65
C VAL A 334 8.42 10.30 -18.82
N ASP A 335 7.88 9.23 -19.39
CA ASP A 335 6.91 9.31 -20.50
C ASP A 335 5.60 10.02 -20.10
N ALA A 336 5.30 10.08 -18.80
CA ALA A 336 4.18 10.86 -18.23
C ALA A 336 4.53 12.35 -17.97
N GLY A 337 5.78 12.77 -18.23
CA GLY A 337 6.25 14.15 -18.06
C GLY A 337 6.79 14.49 -16.66
N TYR A 338 7.18 13.47 -15.87
CA TYR A 338 7.68 13.66 -14.51
C TYR A 338 9.11 13.15 -14.33
N GLU A 339 9.80 13.65 -13.29
CA GLU A 339 11.08 13.15 -12.83
C GLU A 339 10.89 11.96 -11.88
N PRO A 340 11.41 10.75 -12.17
CA PRO A 340 11.35 9.61 -11.29
C PRO A 340 12.38 9.73 -10.16
N ARG A 341 11.94 9.63 -8.91
CA ARG A 341 12.82 9.65 -7.74
C ARG A 341 12.51 8.48 -6.81
N GLN A 342 13.55 7.75 -6.41
CA GLN A 342 13.42 6.74 -5.37
C GLN A 342 13.20 7.39 -4.01
N ARG A 343 12.31 6.82 -3.21
CA ARG A 343 12.01 7.25 -1.83
C ARG A 343 12.20 6.09 -0.83
N ASN A 344 12.26 6.46 0.45
CA ASN A 344 12.09 5.52 1.56
C ASN A 344 10.59 5.43 1.99
N THR A 345 10.32 4.72 3.09
CA THR A 345 8.97 4.56 3.68
C THR A 345 8.35 5.89 4.11
N PHE A 346 9.16 6.84 4.54
CA PHE A 346 8.72 8.16 5.03
C PHE A 346 8.59 9.22 3.93
N TYR A 347 8.71 8.81 2.67
CA TYR A 347 8.67 9.71 1.50
C TYR A 347 9.86 10.68 1.40
N GLU A 348 10.96 10.38 2.07
CA GLU A 348 12.22 11.07 1.89
C GLU A 348 12.93 10.53 0.64
N LEU A 349 13.51 11.42 -0.15
CA LEU A 349 14.21 11.03 -1.38
C LEU A 349 15.53 10.34 -1.05
N VAL A 350 15.74 9.18 -1.66
CA VAL A 350 17.01 8.46 -1.57
C VAL A 350 18.02 9.14 -2.51
N ALA A 351 19.26 9.34 -2.03
CA ALA A 351 20.31 9.89 -2.83
C ALA A 351 20.55 9.01 -4.08
N MET A 352 20.66 9.63 -5.25
CA MET A 352 21.01 8.89 -6.46
C MET A 352 22.43 8.33 -6.31
N GLN A 353 22.56 7.00 -6.40
CA GLN A 353 23.88 6.40 -6.59
C GLN A 353 24.33 6.79 -8.00
N VAL A 354 25.33 7.64 -8.08
CA VAL A 354 26.03 7.92 -9.34
C VAL A 354 26.87 6.68 -9.63
N ASN A 355 26.36 5.79 -10.47
CA ASN A 355 27.16 4.70 -11.02
C ASN A 355 28.24 5.34 -11.91
N ASN A 356 29.43 5.58 -11.36
CA ASN A 356 30.63 5.86 -12.12
C ASN A 356 31.00 4.59 -12.90
N HIS A 357 30.36 4.38 -14.04
CA HIS A 357 30.99 3.58 -15.08
C HIS A 357 32.14 4.36 -15.63
N GLU A 358 33.28 4.38 -14.92
CA GLU A 358 34.56 4.69 -15.53
C GLU A 358 34.84 3.62 -16.60
N GLY A 359 34.66 4.02 -17.85
CA GLY A 359 35.01 3.19 -18.98
C GLY A 359 36.48 2.79 -18.89
N HIS A 360 36.73 1.50 -18.81
CA HIS A 360 38.03 0.95 -19.14
C HIS A 360 38.40 1.39 -20.56
N LYS A 361 39.19 2.48 -20.68
CA LYS A 361 39.91 2.77 -21.89
C LYS A 361 40.92 1.65 -22.10
N GLY A 362 40.64 0.84 -23.12
CA GLY A 362 41.57 -0.19 -23.58
C GLY A 362 42.93 0.40 -23.87
N HIS A 363 43.95 -0.22 -23.33
CA HIS A 363 45.33 -0.03 -23.78
C HIS A 363 45.43 -0.51 -25.25
N GLU A 364 45.53 0.44 -26.17
CA GLU A 364 46.10 0.17 -27.50
C GLU A 364 47.60 -0.16 -27.33
N GLY A 365 47.89 -1.42 -27.43
CA GLY A 365 49.27 -1.91 -27.52
C GLY A 365 49.87 -1.57 -28.88
N ASN A 366 50.86 -0.71 -28.87
CA ASN A 366 51.76 -0.46 -30.00
C ASN A 366 52.43 -1.78 -30.43
N LEU A 367 52.14 -2.24 -31.62
CA LEU A 367 52.99 -3.16 -32.36
C LEU A 367 53.80 -2.35 -33.39
N ARG A 368 55.07 -2.11 -33.06
CA ARG A 368 56.12 -1.78 -34.05
C ARG A 368 56.99 -3.00 -34.28
N SER A 369 57.31 -3.16 -35.54
CA SER A 369 58.25 -3.96 -36.31
C SER A 369 57.80 -5.31 -36.76
#